data_91d5e36529af1263e62f3139455972c5
#
_entry.id   91d5e36529af1263e62f3139455972c5
#
_cell.length_a   1.000
_cell.length_b   1.000
_cell.length_c   1.000
_cell.angle_alpha   90.00
_cell.angle_beta   90.00
_cell.angle_gamma   90.00
#
_symmetry.space_group_name_H-M   'P 1'
#
loop_
_entity.id
_entity.type
_entity.pdbx_description
1 polymer ?
#
loop_
_entity_poly.entity_id
_entity_poly.type
_entity_poly.pdbx_seq_one_letter_code
_entity_poly.pdbx_strand_id
1 'polypeptide(L)'
;MKARINLELFLDDEVALLPKHIKLLKALDETKSITRAANAVDISYKNAWDCLDLLNSKAKEPLIARVNGKRKNSGSELSAYAKDIIDVYEAILKIQNNLLDEICSNPDIHAINNLKRNNMKLSAKNQLQATITDINIGAVNAQITAKLSDGTLLKSIITIDSQKELNLEVGKEVLFIFKASSVILAKSDDNELKISASNKLKGKVAKATIGAVNAKIAVNIGDNQTIHAIITNESAQDMRINVGDEVELFIKASQIIIATQA
;
A
#
# COMPACT_ATOMS: atom_id res chain seq x y z
N MET A 1 3.93 -13.72 -15.92
CA MET A 1 4.91 -12.75 -16.49
C MET A 1 5.96 -12.48 -15.43
N LYS A 2 7.23 -12.18 -15.77
CA LYS A 2 8.26 -11.76 -14.79
C LYS A 2 8.81 -10.42 -15.23
N ALA A 3 8.90 -9.46 -14.32
CA ALA A 3 9.51 -8.17 -14.56
C ALA A 3 10.77 -8.02 -13.68
N ARG A 4 11.72 -7.19 -14.14
CA ARG A 4 12.89 -6.78 -13.38
C ARG A 4 13.11 -5.30 -13.58
N ILE A 5 13.44 -4.61 -12.51
CA ILE A 5 13.88 -3.22 -12.54
C ILE A 5 15.28 -3.20 -11.91
N ASN A 6 16.22 -2.51 -12.50
CA ASN A 6 17.54 -2.30 -11.91
C ASN A 6 17.47 -1.09 -10.98
N LEU A 7 17.83 -1.32 -9.71
CA LEU A 7 17.94 -0.25 -8.72
C LEU A 7 19.36 0.31 -8.74
N GLU A 8 19.47 1.61 -8.89
CA GLU A 8 20.71 2.37 -8.79
C GLU A 8 20.54 3.43 -7.72
N LEU A 9 21.43 3.45 -6.72
CA LEU A 9 21.49 4.55 -5.74
C LEU A 9 22.67 5.42 -6.06
N PHE A 10 22.44 6.71 -6.26
CA PHE A 10 23.51 7.67 -6.52
C PHE A 10 24.16 8.14 -5.22
N LEU A 11 25.49 8.03 -5.12
CA LEU A 11 26.28 8.58 -4.03
C LEU A 11 26.53 10.07 -4.21
N ASP A 12 26.65 10.47 -5.46
CA ASP A 12 26.70 11.84 -5.97
C ASP A 12 25.98 11.89 -7.33
N ASP A 13 26.06 13.00 -8.07
CA ASP A 13 25.40 13.13 -9.38
C ASP A 13 26.00 12.22 -10.47
N GLU A 14 27.18 11.63 -10.25
CA GLU A 14 27.93 10.86 -11.26
C GLU A 14 28.06 9.37 -10.94
N VAL A 15 28.13 8.99 -9.66
CA VAL A 15 28.46 7.63 -9.24
C VAL A 15 27.30 6.93 -8.59
N ALA A 16 26.80 5.87 -9.25
CA ALA A 16 25.74 5.03 -8.74
C ALA A 16 26.27 3.76 -8.08
N LEU A 17 25.63 3.37 -6.96
CA LEU A 17 25.74 2.05 -6.35
C LEU A 17 24.86 1.07 -7.14
N LEU A 18 25.51 0.18 -7.87
CA LEU A 18 24.89 -0.88 -8.63
C LEU A 18 24.77 -2.16 -7.78
N PRO A 19 23.92 -3.14 -8.18
CA PRO A 19 23.81 -4.43 -7.49
C PRO A 19 25.15 -5.15 -7.24
N LYS A 20 26.10 -5.04 -8.18
CA LYS A 20 27.45 -5.62 -8.05
C LYS A 20 28.25 -4.96 -6.93
N HIS A 21 28.09 -3.65 -6.72
CA HIS A 21 28.77 -2.90 -5.67
C HIS A 21 28.22 -3.28 -4.28
N ILE A 22 26.91 -3.43 -4.16
CA ILE A 22 26.27 -3.90 -2.92
C ILE A 22 26.75 -5.31 -2.56
N LYS A 23 26.84 -6.23 -3.54
CA LYS A 23 27.40 -7.56 -3.30
C LYS A 23 28.82 -7.53 -2.79
N LEU A 24 29.67 -6.68 -3.37
CA LEU A 24 31.07 -6.53 -2.94
C LEU A 24 31.16 -5.96 -1.51
N LEU A 25 30.37 -4.92 -1.19
CA LEU A 25 30.34 -4.34 0.16
C LEU A 25 29.87 -5.38 1.20
N LYS A 26 28.82 -6.15 0.93
CA LYS A 26 28.35 -7.24 1.81
C LYS A 26 29.41 -8.31 2.01
N ALA A 27 30.04 -8.75 0.94
CA ALA A 27 31.14 -9.73 1.02
C ALA A 27 32.32 -9.18 1.83
N LEU A 28 32.59 -7.86 1.77
CA LEU A 28 33.62 -7.22 2.58
C LEU A 28 33.22 -7.21 4.07
N ASP A 29 31.96 -6.92 4.38
CA ASP A 29 31.47 -6.94 5.76
C ASP A 29 31.57 -8.32 6.41
N GLU A 30 31.24 -9.37 5.64
CA GLU A 30 31.33 -10.77 6.10
C GLU A 30 32.78 -11.23 6.27
N THR A 31 33.64 -10.96 5.28
CA THR A 31 35.00 -11.52 5.23
C THR A 31 36.05 -10.67 5.93
N LYS A 32 35.77 -9.38 6.15
CA LYS A 32 36.71 -8.37 6.69
C LYS A 32 38.02 -8.28 5.90
N SER A 33 38.00 -8.69 4.63
CA SER A 33 39.19 -8.75 3.75
C SER A 33 38.80 -8.51 2.30
N ILE A 34 39.41 -7.51 1.67
CA ILE A 34 39.18 -7.18 0.26
C ILE A 34 39.50 -8.38 -0.66
N THR A 35 40.60 -9.12 -0.36
CA THR A 35 40.96 -10.31 -1.16
C THR A 35 39.87 -11.38 -1.09
N ARG A 36 39.37 -11.66 0.12
CA ARG A 36 38.31 -12.68 0.28
C ARG A 36 36.99 -12.19 -0.28
N ALA A 37 36.65 -10.91 -0.12
CA ALA A 37 35.46 -10.32 -0.70
C ALA A 37 35.50 -10.37 -2.24
N ALA A 38 36.63 -10.02 -2.85
CA ALA A 38 36.83 -10.11 -4.30
C ALA A 38 36.59 -11.53 -4.82
N ASN A 39 37.18 -12.54 -4.15
CA ASN A 39 36.99 -13.95 -4.51
C ASN A 39 35.50 -14.38 -4.34
N ALA A 40 34.83 -13.91 -3.29
CA ALA A 40 33.42 -14.25 -3.04
C ALA A 40 32.46 -13.72 -4.11
N VAL A 41 32.83 -12.63 -4.80
CA VAL A 41 32.02 -12.04 -5.88
C VAL A 41 32.63 -12.25 -7.29
N ASP A 42 33.65 -13.12 -7.38
CA ASP A 42 34.31 -13.54 -8.63
C ASP A 42 34.91 -12.38 -9.45
N ILE A 43 35.64 -11.49 -8.77
CA ILE A 43 36.42 -10.41 -9.41
C ILE A 43 37.87 -10.41 -8.94
N SER A 44 38.74 -9.78 -9.70
CA SER A 44 40.15 -9.63 -9.31
C SER A 44 40.28 -8.69 -8.08
N TYR A 45 41.31 -8.90 -7.27
CA TYR A 45 41.64 -7.99 -6.15
C TYR A 45 41.79 -6.54 -6.62
N LYS A 46 42.44 -6.31 -7.75
CA LYS A 46 42.62 -4.97 -8.33
C LYS A 46 41.28 -4.31 -8.61
N ASN A 47 40.39 -5.03 -9.30
CA ASN A 47 39.06 -4.49 -9.64
C ASN A 47 38.22 -4.23 -8.38
N ALA A 48 38.30 -5.09 -7.36
CA ALA A 48 37.63 -4.86 -6.08
C ALA A 48 38.15 -3.61 -5.40
N TRP A 49 39.50 -3.46 -5.34
CA TRP A 49 40.14 -2.32 -4.70
C TRP A 49 39.78 -1.01 -5.42
N ASP A 50 39.94 -0.95 -6.74
CA ASP A 50 39.63 0.23 -7.56
C ASP A 50 38.14 0.63 -7.41
N CYS A 51 37.26 -0.37 -7.37
CA CYS A 51 35.81 -0.15 -7.16
C CYS A 51 35.54 0.44 -5.77
N LEU A 52 36.08 -0.16 -4.73
CA LEU A 52 35.88 0.31 -3.35
C LEU A 52 36.48 1.70 -3.10
N ASP A 53 37.63 1.98 -3.71
CA ASP A 53 38.29 3.30 -3.63
C ASP A 53 37.45 4.37 -4.32
N LEU A 54 36.94 4.09 -5.52
CA LEU A 54 36.04 4.99 -6.24
C LEU A 54 34.77 5.29 -5.42
N LEU A 55 34.09 4.25 -4.91
CA LEU A 55 32.88 4.43 -4.13
C LEU A 55 33.14 5.21 -2.84
N ASN A 56 34.26 4.93 -2.18
CA ASN A 56 34.67 5.59 -0.95
C ASN A 56 35.02 7.08 -1.16
N SER A 57 35.58 7.42 -2.33
CA SER A 57 35.95 8.81 -2.67
C SER A 57 34.74 9.67 -3.04
N LYS A 58 33.64 9.05 -3.48
CA LYS A 58 32.41 9.75 -3.93
C LYS A 58 31.28 9.71 -2.89
N ALA A 59 31.44 8.92 -1.86
CA ALA A 59 30.47 8.86 -0.77
C ALA A 59 30.61 10.08 0.16
N LYS A 60 29.49 10.56 0.70
CA LYS A 60 29.43 11.68 1.65
C LYS A 60 30.28 11.44 2.90
N GLU A 61 30.32 10.19 3.34
CA GLU A 61 31.14 9.70 4.45
C GLU A 61 31.90 8.45 4.01
N PRO A 62 33.07 8.15 4.60
CA PRO A 62 33.82 6.96 4.24
C PRO A 62 33.02 5.70 4.40
N LEU A 63 32.92 4.88 3.34
CA LEU A 63 32.22 3.59 3.37
C LEU A 63 33.03 2.52 4.07
N ILE A 64 34.37 2.62 4.00
CA ILE A 64 35.32 1.63 4.52
C ILE A 64 36.22 2.28 5.55
N ALA A 65 36.25 1.69 6.73
CA ALA A 65 37.20 2.05 7.80
C ALA A 65 38.33 1.01 7.83
N ARG A 66 39.56 1.50 7.96
CA ARG A 66 40.70 0.64 8.25
C ARG A 66 40.77 0.35 9.75
N VAL A 67 40.72 -0.90 10.13
CA VAL A 67 40.93 -1.29 11.52
C VAL A 67 42.40 -1.16 11.84
N ASN A 68 42.73 -0.12 12.62
CA ASN A 68 44.08 0.07 13.13
C ASN A 68 44.41 -0.99 14.21
N GLY A 69 44.92 -2.13 13.81
CA GLY A 69 45.43 -3.15 14.71
C GLY A 69 46.96 -3.12 14.75
N LYS A 70 47.59 -3.30 15.94
CA LYS A 70 49.04 -3.43 16.15
C LYS A 70 49.67 -4.67 15.48
N ARG A 71 48.95 -5.41 14.64
CA ARG A 71 49.44 -6.57 13.91
C ARG A 71 49.30 -6.35 12.39
N LYS A 72 50.23 -6.95 11.64
CA LYS A 72 50.38 -6.90 10.17
C LYS A 72 49.16 -7.31 9.33
N ASN A 73 48.00 -7.59 9.94
CA ASN A 73 46.71 -7.91 9.29
C ASN A 73 45.65 -6.91 9.74
N SER A 74 45.76 -5.67 9.28
CA SER A 74 44.64 -4.71 9.39
C SER A 74 43.52 -5.12 8.45
N GLY A 75 42.37 -5.56 8.99
CA GLY A 75 41.17 -5.81 8.24
C GLY A 75 40.52 -4.53 7.72
N SER A 76 39.71 -4.64 6.70
CA SER A 76 38.82 -3.57 6.24
C SER A 76 37.42 -3.85 6.73
N GLU A 77 36.79 -2.89 7.38
CA GLU A 77 35.38 -3.00 7.84
C GLU A 77 34.54 -1.92 7.22
N LEU A 78 33.24 -2.22 7.06
CA LEU A 78 32.28 -1.21 6.65
C LEU A 78 32.03 -0.22 7.81
N SER A 79 31.89 1.04 7.46
CA SER A 79 31.40 2.07 8.38
C SER A 79 29.91 1.85 8.71
N ALA A 80 29.40 2.51 9.75
CA ALA A 80 27.97 2.53 10.03
C ALA A 80 27.19 3.11 8.85
N TYR A 81 27.68 4.18 8.25
CA TYR A 81 27.10 4.82 7.07
C TYR A 81 26.98 3.85 5.88
N ALA A 82 27.98 3.00 5.63
CA ALA A 82 27.92 2.00 4.56
C ALA A 82 26.85 0.93 4.83
N LYS A 83 26.66 0.53 6.09
CA LYS A 83 25.62 -0.41 6.50
C LYS A 83 24.22 0.19 6.31
N ASP A 84 24.04 1.43 6.74
CA ASP A 84 22.77 2.15 6.54
C ASP A 84 22.41 2.26 5.05
N ILE A 85 23.38 2.53 4.16
CA ILE A 85 23.15 2.56 2.70
C ILE A 85 22.72 1.17 2.18
N ILE A 86 23.37 0.10 2.64
CA ILE A 86 23.00 -1.28 2.25
C ILE A 86 21.58 -1.58 2.70
N ASP A 87 21.21 -1.23 3.93
CA ASP A 87 19.87 -1.45 4.48
C ASP A 87 18.82 -0.66 3.70
N VAL A 88 19.08 0.59 3.34
CA VAL A 88 18.20 1.40 2.48
C VAL A 88 18.05 0.76 1.10
N TYR A 89 19.17 0.32 0.48
CA TYR A 89 19.13 -0.35 -0.82
C TYR A 89 18.27 -1.61 -0.76
N GLU A 90 18.46 -2.47 0.24
CA GLU A 90 17.68 -3.70 0.41
C GLU A 90 16.21 -3.44 0.69
N ALA A 91 15.90 -2.42 1.48
CA ALA A 91 14.52 -2.03 1.76
C ALA A 91 13.79 -1.59 0.48
N ILE A 92 14.42 -0.73 -0.34
CA ILE A 92 13.87 -0.28 -1.62
C ILE A 92 13.72 -1.47 -2.57
N LEU A 93 14.74 -2.32 -2.68
CA LEU A 93 14.71 -3.51 -3.55
C LEU A 93 13.58 -4.47 -3.14
N LYS A 94 13.35 -4.67 -1.84
CA LYS A 94 12.26 -5.50 -1.32
C LYS A 94 10.89 -4.92 -1.66
N ILE A 95 10.69 -3.60 -1.49
CA ILE A 95 9.45 -2.92 -1.86
C ILE A 95 9.20 -3.06 -3.36
N GLN A 96 10.22 -2.82 -4.18
CA GLN A 96 10.18 -2.92 -5.62
C GLN A 96 9.82 -4.33 -6.09
N ASN A 97 10.45 -5.37 -5.53
CA ASN A 97 10.17 -6.76 -5.89
C ASN A 97 8.75 -7.17 -5.49
N ASN A 98 8.29 -6.80 -4.30
CA ASN A 98 6.92 -7.07 -3.86
C ASN A 98 5.89 -6.44 -4.82
N LEU A 99 6.14 -5.20 -5.25
CA LEU A 99 5.29 -4.49 -6.20
C LEU A 99 5.28 -5.20 -7.57
N LEU A 100 6.45 -5.60 -8.07
CA LEU A 100 6.57 -6.32 -9.34
C LEU A 100 5.89 -7.70 -9.29
N ASP A 101 6.03 -8.42 -8.19
CA ASP A 101 5.38 -9.73 -8.01
C ASP A 101 3.86 -9.59 -7.99
N GLU A 102 3.34 -8.55 -7.36
CA GLU A 102 1.90 -8.27 -7.32
C GLU A 102 1.37 -7.90 -8.72
N ILE A 103 2.07 -7.04 -9.47
CA ILE A 103 1.73 -6.68 -10.85
C ILE A 103 1.81 -7.89 -11.78
N CYS A 104 2.85 -8.71 -11.65
CA CYS A 104 3.07 -9.84 -12.55
C CYS A 104 2.15 -11.02 -12.29
N SER A 105 1.69 -11.21 -11.06
CA SER A 105 0.73 -12.25 -10.69
C SER A 105 -0.71 -11.90 -11.09
N ASN A 106 -1.02 -10.62 -11.26
CA ASN A 106 -2.35 -10.14 -11.63
C ASN A 106 -2.26 -9.16 -12.81
N PRO A 107 -2.15 -9.67 -14.07
CA PRO A 107 -1.86 -8.83 -15.26
C PRO A 107 -3.01 -7.90 -15.68
N ASP A 108 -4.10 -7.82 -14.92
CA ASP A 108 -5.16 -6.88 -15.17
C ASP A 108 -4.68 -5.44 -14.85
N ILE A 109 -4.71 -4.59 -15.87
CA ILE A 109 -4.31 -3.16 -15.77
C ILE A 109 -5.08 -2.43 -14.65
N HIS A 110 -6.30 -2.89 -14.33
CA HIS A 110 -7.09 -2.38 -13.22
C HIS A 110 -6.50 -2.75 -11.84
N ALA A 111 -5.70 -3.82 -11.76
CA ALA A 111 -4.96 -4.17 -10.54
C ALA A 111 -3.86 -3.15 -10.22
N ILE A 112 -3.26 -2.51 -11.22
CA ILE A 112 -2.25 -1.45 -11.03
C ILE A 112 -2.86 -0.23 -10.31
N ASN A 113 -4.10 0.12 -10.61
CA ASN A 113 -4.82 1.17 -9.88
C ASN A 113 -5.14 0.78 -8.43
N ASN A 114 -5.25 -0.52 -8.15
CA ASN A 114 -5.40 -1.02 -6.78
C ASN A 114 -4.08 -1.01 -5.98
N LEU A 115 -2.92 -1.03 -6.64
CA LEU A 115 -1.61 -0.93 -5.98
C LEU A 115 -1.38 0.47 -5.36
N LYS A 116 -1.90 1.52 -5.97
CA LYS A 116 -1.95 2.86 -5.37
C LYS A 116 -2.83 2.89 -4.09
N ARG A 117 -3.77 1.93 -3.96
CA ARG A 117 -4.75 1.86 -2.87
C ARG A 117 -4.23 1.15 -1.61
N ASN A 118 -3.16 0.35 -1.68
CA ASN A 118 -2.86 -0.66 -0.67
C ASN A 118 -1.75 -0.32 0.34
N ASN A 119 -1.26 0.91 0.40
CA ASN A 119 -0.21 1.26 1.38
C ASN A 119 -0.71 1.40 2.82
N MET A 120 -2.02 1.48 3.08
CA MET A 120 -2.56 1.48 4.43
C MET A 120 -3.16 0.12 4.79
N LYS A 121 -2.47 -0.67 5.64
CA LYS A 121 -3.03 -1.88 6.23
C LYS A 121 -3.99 -1.49 7.36
N LEU A 122 -5.27 -1.38 7.04
CA LEU A 122 -6.33 -1.08 7.99
C LEU A 122 -7.19 -2.32 8.28
N SER A 123 -7.73 -2.41 9.49
CA SER A 123 -8.72 -3.43 9.84
C SER A 123 -10.08 -3.20 9.15
N ALA A 124 -10.33 -2.00 8.64
CA ALA A 124 -11.51 -1.67 7.84
C ALA A 124 -11.35 -2.22 6.42
N LYS A 125 -12.24 -3.15 6.04
CA LYS A 125 -12.15 -3.86 4.75
C LYS A 125 -12.60 -3.03 3.56
N ASN A 126 -13.52 -2.08 3.77
CA ASN A 126 -14.03 -1.25 2.70
C ASN A 126 -13.21 0.03 2.61
N GLN A 127 -12.57 0.22 1.48
CA GLN A 127 -11.75 1.37 1.13
C GLN A 127 -12.08 1.73 -0.31
N LEU A 128 -12.80 2.83 -0.51
CA LEU A 128 -13.27 3.28 -1.81
C LEU A 128 -12.64 4.61 -2.17
N GLN A 129 -11.97 4.68 -3.30
CA GLN A 129 -11.47 5.94 -3.82
C GLN A 129 -12.62 6.76 -4.41
N ALA A 130 -12.66 8.04 -4.06
CA ALA A 130 -13.70 8.95 -4.51
C ALA A 130 -13.13 10.35 -4.72
N THR A 131 -13.76 11.13 -5.59
CA THR A 131 -13.44 12.55 -5.80
C THR A 131 -14.51 13.40 -5.17
N ILE A 132 -14.14 14.35 -4.31
CA ILE A 132 -15.06 15.25 -3.65
C ILE A 132 -15.78 16.12 -4.68
N THR A 133 -17.10 16.11 -4.64
CA THR A 133 -17.95 16.89 -5.55
C THR A 133 -18.67 18.02 -4.83
N ASP A 134 -18.89 17.91 -3.52
CA ASP A 134 -19.57 18.94 -2.72
C ASP A 134 -19.16 18.86 -1.25
N ILE A 135 -19.11 20.01 -0.59
CA ILE A 135 -18.85 20.17 0.84
C ILE A 135 -19.89 21.11 1.44
N ASN A 136 -20.76 20.57 2.29
CA ASN A 136 -21.76 21.36 3.01
C ASN A 136 -21.34 21.49 4.47
N ILE A 137 -21.00 22.72 4.89
CA ILE A 137 -20.49 23.02 6.23
C ILE A 137 -21.68 23.44 7.12
N GLY A 138 -21.94 22.67 8.17
CA GLY A 138 -22.88 22.99 9.22
C GLY A 138 -22.24 23.73 10.39
N ALA A 139 -22.94 23.82 11.52
CA ALA A 139 -22.41 24.49 12.70
C ALA A 139 -21.32 23.69 13.44
N VAL A 140 -21.37 22.36 13.41
CA VAL A 140 -20.45 21.44 14.13
C VAL A 140 -19.78 20.45 13.19
N ASN A 141 -20.48 20.00 12.16
CA ASN A 141 -20.05 18.97 11.24
C ASN A 141 -20.08 19.48 9.80
N ALA A 142 -19.27 18.87 8.95
CA ALA A 142 -19.30 19.01 7.51
C ALA A 142 -19.79 17.72 6.87
N GLN A 143 -20.70 17.84 5.90
CA GLN A 143 -21.07 16.74 5.02
C GLN A 143 -20.23 16.81 3.74
N ILE A 144 -19.47 15.77 3.49
CA ILE A 144 -18.65 15.63 2.30
C ILE A 144 -19.36 14.69 1.34
N THR A 145 -19.65 15.16 0.14
CA THR A 145 -20.18 14.32 -0.94
C THR A 145 -19.06 14.04 -1.92
N ALA A 146 -18.82 12.79 -2.24
CA ALA A 146 -17.80 12.40 -3.20
C ALA A 146 -18.34 11.36 -4.18
N LYS A 147 -17.79 11.36 -5.40
CA LYS A 147 -18.19 10.52 -6.50
C LYS A 147 -17.17 9.41 -6.73
N LEU A 148 -17.62 8.17 -6.80
CA LEU A 148 -16.84 7.01 -7.22
C LEU A 148 -16.58 7.03 -8.73
N SER A 149 -15.72 6.15 -9.22
CA SER A 149 -15.38 6.02 -10.65
C SER A 149 -16.58 5.73 -11.55
N ASP A 150 -17.55 4.96 -11.05
CA ASP A 150 -18.81 4.61 -11.73
C ASP A 150 -19.86 5.75 -11.72
N GLY A 151 -19.55 6.87 -11.08
CA GLY A 151 -20.47 7.99 -10.93
C GLY A 151 -21.32 7.95 -9.67
N THR A 152 -21.30 6.87 -8.89
CA THR A 152 -22.06 6.74 -7.64
C THR A 152 -21.60 7.78 -6.62
N LEU A 153 -22.58 8.45 -6.00
CA LEU A 153 -22.30 9.44 -4.95
C LEU A 153 -22.37 8.81 -3.56
N LEU A 154 -21.34 9.06 -2.77
CA LEU A 154 -21.29 8.71 -1.35
C LEU A 154 -21.15 9.97 -0.49
N LYS A 155 -21.77 9.93 0.69
CA LYS A 155 -21.75 11.00 1.68
C LYS A 155 -21.05 10.54 2.94
N SER A 156 -20.18 11.38 3.49
CA SER A 156 -19.59 11.23 4.81
C SER A 156 -19.90 12.46 5.67
N ILE A 157 -20.04 12.26 6.97
CA ILE A 157 -20.19 13.34 7.95
C ILE A 157 -18.99 13.29 8.88
N ILE A 158 -18.22 14.37 8.90
CA ILE A 158 -17.04 14.55 9.74
C ILE A 158 -17.13 15.87 10.52
N THR A 159 -16.24 16.10 11.47
CA THR A 159 -16.15 17.39 12.16
C THR A 159 -15.57 18.46 11.25
N ILE A 160 -15.87 19.72 11.53
CA ILE A 160 -15.29 20.87 10.81
C ILE A 160 -13.76 20.88 10.99
N ASP A 161 -13.26 20.52 12.18
CA ASP A 161 -11.83 20.46 12.45
C ASP A 161 -11.14 19.42 11.57
N SER A 162 -11.71 18.21 11.46
CA SER A 162 -11.20 17.17 10.54
C SER A 162 -11.23 17.63 9.08
N GLN A 163 -12.28 18.36 8.65
CA GLN A 163 -12.35 18.90 7.28
C GLN A 163 -11.19 19.86 7.01
N LYS A 164 -10.85 20.72 7.98
CA LYS A 164 -9.75 21.69 7.88
C LYS A 164 -8.38 20.99 7.94
N GLU A 165 -8.16 20.08 8.90
CA GLU A 165 -6.91 19.35 9.07
C GLU A 165 -6.56 18.51 7.83
N LEU A 166 -7.56 17.90 7.21
CA LEU A 166 -7.38 17.13 5.98
C LEU A 166 -7.33 18.00 4.72
N ASN A 167 -7.50 19.32 4.83
CA ASN A 167 -7.57 20.29 3.72
C ASN A 167 -8.49 19.79 2.60
N LEU A 168 -9.74 19.41 2.95
CA LEU A 168 -10.68 18.88 1.98
C LEU A 168 -11.27 20.00 1.12
N GLU A 169 -11.20 19.80 -0.19
CA GLU A 169 -11.69 20.73 -1.20
C GLU A 169 -12.41 19.96 -2.32
N VAL A 170 -13.31 20.63 -3.02
CA VAL A 170 -13.97 20.05 -4.21
C VAL A 170 -12.91 19.72 -5.28
N GLY A 171 -13.02 18.55 -5.87
CA GLY A 171 -12.04 18.01 -6.83
C GLY A 171 -10.92 17.20 -6.20
N LYS A 172 -10.75 17.22 -4.87
CA LYS A 172 -9.72 16.42 -4.20
C LYS A 172 -10.08 14.93 -4.19
N GLU A 173 -9.09 14.08 -4.50
CA GLU A 173 -9.21 12.63 -4.33
C GLU A 173 -9.05 12.24 -2.85
N VAL A 174 -9.94 11.39 -2.38
CA VAL A 174 -9.98 10.90 -1.00
C VAL A 174 -10.27 9.42 -0.95
N LEU A 175 -9.95 8.79 0.16
CA LEU A 175 -10.30 7.42 0.45
C LEU A 175 -11.44 7.38 1.47
N PHE A 176 -12.58 6.82 1.11
CA PHE A 176 -13.69 6.54 2.00
C PHE A 176 -13.52 5.16 2.62
N ILE A 177 -13.41 5.12 3.94
CA ILE A 177 -13.06 3.94 4.72
C ILE A 177 -14.20 3.61 5.67
N PHE A 178 -14.68 2.37 5.66
CA PHE A 178 -15.71 1.93 6.61
C PHE A 178 -15.63 0.43 6.89
N LYS A 179 -16.09 0.04 8.08
CA LYS A 179 -16.07 -1.35 8.50
C LYS A 179 -17.13 -2.17 7.76
N ALA A 180 -16.82 -3.42 7.48
CA ALA A 180 -17.78 -4.35 6.89
C ALA A 180 -19.03 -4.59 7.79
N SER A 181 -18.87 -4.48 9.10
CA SER A 181 -19.99 -4.55 10.05
C SER A 181 -20.90 -3.32 10.08
N SER A 182 -20.48 -2.21 9.44
CA SER A 182 -21.30 -0.99 9.34
C SER A 182 -22.18 -0.98 8.09
N VAL A 183 -22.07 -2.00 7.24
CA VAL A 183 -22.87 -2.17 6.02
C VAL A 183 -24.13 -2.96 6.36
N ILE A 184 -25.28 -2.37 6.09
CA ILE A 184 -26.58 -3.03 6.19
C ILE A 184 -26.94 -3.55 4.80
N LEU A 185 -27.35 -4.81 4.72
CA LEU A 185 -27.82 -5.44 3.50
C LEU A 185 -29.35 -5.55 3.53
N ALA A 186 -29.96 -5.31 2.39
CA ALA A 186 -31.35 -5.70 2.14
C ALA A 186 -31.43 -6.43 0.81
N LYS A 187 -32.26 -7.48 0.73
CA LYS A 187 -32.60 -8.10 -0.55
C LYS A 187 -33.61 -7.18 -1.22
N SER A 188 -33.39 -6.91 -2.50
CA SER A 188 -34.25 -5.99 -3.24
C SER A 188 -35.62 -6.64 -3.45
N ASP A 189 -36.61 -6.20 -2.68
CA ASP A 189 -38.02 -6.38 -3.00
C ASP A 189 -38.51 -5.06 -3.59
N ASP A 190 -39.55 -5.09 -4.42
CA ASP A 190 -40.07 -3.92 -5.17
C ASP A 190 -40.57 -2.75 -4.31
N ASN A 191 -40.43 -2.84 -2.99
CA ASN A 191 -40.80 -1.80 -2.05
C ASN A 191 -39.60 -0.91 -1.68
N GLU A 192 -39.72 0.38 -1.92
CA GLU A 192 -38.71 1.37 -1.54
C GLU A 192 -38.58 1.47 -0.01
N LEU A 193 -37.48 0.98 0.53
CA LEU A 193 -37.17 1.09 1.96
C LEU A 193 -36.79 2.53 2.32
N LYS A 194 -37.57 3.16 3.16
CA LYS A 194 -37.22 4.45 3.81
C LYS A 194 -36.35 4.18 5.02
N ILE A 195 -35.05 4.39 4.88
CA ILE A 195 -34.04 4.14 5.93
C ILE A 195 -33.22 5.42 6.18
N SER A 196 -32.80 5.65 7.41
CA SER A 196 -32.00 6.84 7.79
C SER A 196 -30.51 6.79 7.37
N ALA A 197 -30.09 5.79 6.61
CA ALA A 197 -28.76 5.71 6.03
C ALA A 197 -28.71 6.51 4.72
N SER A 198 -27.83 7.51 4.66
CA SER A 198 -27.77 8.43 3.52
C SER A 198 -27.13 7.83 2.27
N ASN A 199 -26.35 6.76 2.43
CA ASN A 199 -25.73 6.07 1.32
C ASN A 199 -26.52 4.78 1.00
N LYS A 200 -27.05 4.74 -0.21
CA LYS A 200 -27.77 3.61 -0.76
C LYS A 200 -27.07 3.19 -2.06
N LEU A 201 -26.63 1.95 -2.13
CA LEU A 201 -25.98 1.38 -3.31
C LEU A 201 -26.70 0.09 -3.70
N LYS A 202 -26.67 -0.25 -4.97
CA LYS A 202 -27.11 -1.53 -5.49
C LYS A 202 -25.92 -2.34 -5.96
N GLY A 203 -25.98 -3.65 -5.82
CA GLY A 203 -24.92 -4.50 -6.31
C GLY A 203 -25.33 -5.96 -6.37
N LYS A 204 -24.40 -6.77 -6.90
CA LYS A 204 -24.58 -8.21 -7.07
C LYS A 204 -23.67 -8.96 -6.10
N VAL A 205 -24.21 -9.94 -5.40
CA VAL A 205 -23.42 -10.80 -4.49
C VAL A 205 -22.41 -11.60 -5.33
N ALA A 206 -21.12 -11.27 -5.15
CA ALA A 206 -20.01 -11.95 -5.80
C ALA A 206 -19.51 -13.16 -5.01
N LYS A 207 -19.61 -13.09 -3.66
CA LYS A 207 -19.21 -14.19 -2.78
C LYS A 207 -19.95 -14.10 -1.46
N ALA A 208 -20.43 -15.25 -0.98
CA ALA A 208 -20.96 -15.43 0.36
C ALA A 208 -20.12 -16.47 1.10
N THR A 209 -19.63 -16.15 2.31
CA THR A 209 -18.92 -17.07 3.17
C THR A 209 -19.67 -17.13 4.48
N ILE A 210 -20.34 -18.24 4.71
CA ILE A 210 -21.17 -18.47 5.91
C ILE A 210 -20.31 -19.10 7.00
N GLY A 211 -20.26 -18.45 8.16
CA GLY A 211 -19.62 -18.97 9.36
C GLY A 211 -20.65 -19.39 10.41
N ALA A 212 -20.19 -19.90 11.53
CA ALA A 212 -21.10 -20.36 12.61
C ALA A 212 -21.92 -19.23 13.25
N VAL A 213 -21.34 -18.03 13.37
CA VAL A 213 -21.96 -16.86 14.01
C VAL A 213 -22.30 -15.76 13.00
N ASN A 214 -21.38 -15.50 12.07
CA ASN A 214 -21.48 -14.40 11.10
C ASN A 214 -21.29 -14.91 9.68
N ALA A 215 -21.89 -14.21 8.74
CA ALA A 215 -21.67 -14.37 7.31
C ALA A 215 -20.92 -13.15 6.76
N LYS A 216 -19.94 -13.39 5.89
CA LYS A 216 -19.23 -12.37 5.13
C LYS A 216 -19.72 -12.40 3.70
N ILE A 217 -20.30 -11.29 3.26
CA ILE A 217 -20.86 -11.12 1.93
C ILE A 217 -19.99 -10.10 1.19
N ALA A 218 -19.53 -10.46 0.00
CA ALA A 218 -18.85 -9.57 -0.93
C ALA A 218 -19.81 -9.20 -2.06
N VAL A 219 -20.07 -7.92 -2.24
CA VAL A 219 -21.02 -7.38 -3.22
C VAL A 219 -20.27 -6.52 -4.23
N ASN A 220 -20.37 -6.89 -5.50
CA ASN A 220 -19.85 -6.09 -6.61
C ASN A 220 -20.85 -4.96 -6.91
N ILE A 221 -20.39 -3.71 -6.85
CA ILE A 221 -21.18 -2.50 -7.09
C ILE A 221 -20.91 -1.85 -8.45
N GLY A 222 -20.14 -2.50 -9.32
CA GLY A 222 -19.70 -1.96 -10.61
C GLY A 222 -18.21 -1.60 -10.63
N ASP A 223 -17.63 -1.36 -11.81
CA ASP A 223 -16.23 -0.95 -12.05
C ASP A 223 -15.17 -1.72 -11.23
N ASN A 224 -15.36 -3.04 -11.10
CA ASN A 224 -14.53 -3.92 -10.26
C ASN A 224 -14.46 -3.50 -8.78
N GLN A 225 -15.39 -2.68 -8.30
CA GLN A 225 -15.46 -2.30 -6.90
C GLN A 225 -16.30 -3.30 -6.11
N THR A 226 -15.77 -3.71 -4.96
CA THR A 226 -16.42 -4.67 -4.08
C THR A 226 -16.59 -4.09 -2.69
N ILE A 227 -17.82 -4.12 -2.18
CA ILE A 227 -18.12 -3.82 -0.79
C ILE A 227 -18.29 -5.12 -0.02
N HIS A 228 -17.64 -5.20 1.13
CA HIS A 228 -17.78 -6.30 2.08
C HIS A 228 -18.77 -5.93 3.17
N ALA A 229 -19.73 -6.80 3.42
CA ALA A 229 -20.63 -6.74 4.56
C ALA A 229 -20.39 -7.93 5.50
N ILE A 230 -20.54 -7.70 6.80
CA ILE A 230 -20.59 -8.77 7.82
C ILE A 230 -21.92 -8.65 8.50
N ILE A 231 -22.73 -9.69 8.36
CA ILE A 231 -24.07 -9.83 8.94
C ILE A 231 -24.11 -11.09 9.82
N THR A 232 -25.15 -11.28 10.62
CA THR A 232 -25.32 -12.53 11.36
C THR A 232 -25.62 -13.70 10.41
N ASN A 233 -25.28 -14.91 10.83
CA ASN A 233 -25.62 -16.11 10.08
C ASN A 233 -27.15 -16.24 9.90
N GLU A 234 -27.91 -15.97 10.96
CA GLU A 234 -29.35 -15.95 10.96
C GLU A 234 -29.91 -15.02 9.87
N SER A 235 -29.46 -13.74 9.84
CA SER A 235 -29.87 -12.78 8.82
C SER A 235 -29.53 -13.25 7.41
N ALA A 236 -28.37 -13.88 7.21
CA ALA A 236 -28.00 -14.40 5.88
C ALA A 236 -28.90 -15.55 5.43
N GLN A 237 -29.33 -16.40 6.37
CA GLN A 237 -30.28 -17.50 6.11
C GLN A 237 -31.69 -16.99 5.85
N ASP A 238 -32.20 -16.07 6.68
CA ASP A 238 -33.55 -15.48 6.52
C ASP A 238 -33.69 -14.77 5.18
N MET A 239 -32.68 -14.01 4.78
CA MET A 239 -32.65 -13.36 3.47
C MET A 239 -32.35 -14.32 2.31
N ARG A 240 -31.99 -15.59 2.58
CA ARG A 240 -31.59 -16.59 1.57
C ARG A 240 -30.60 -16.02 0.57
N ILE A 241 -29.50 -15.44 1.08
CA ILE A 241 -28.48 -14.79 0.25
C ILE A 241 -27.66 -15.83 -0.52
N ASN A 242 -27.67 -15.72 -1.85
CA ASN A 242 -26.87 -16.55 -2.76
C ASN A 242 -25.98 -15.70 -3.64
N VAL A 243 -24.92 -16.30 -4.18
CA VAL A 243 -24.07 -15.66 -5.19
C VAL A 243 -24.92 -15.37 -6.43
N GLY A 244 -24.82 -14.15 -6.94
CA GLY A 244 -25.60 -13.64 -8.07
C GLY A 244 -26.86 -12.86 -7.68
N ASP A 245 -27.29 -12.89 -6.42
CA ASP A 245 -28.45 -12.12 -5.96
C ASP A 245 -28.17 -10.62 -6.07
N GLU A 246 -29.16 -9.84 -6.46
CA GLU A 246 -29.16 -8.39 -6.36
C GLU A 246 -29.53 -7.96 -4.95
N VAL A 247 -28.72 -7.06 -4.38
CA VAL A 247 -28.91 -6.57 -3.03
C VAL A 247 -28.69 -5.07 -2.96
N GLU A 248 -29.34 -4.45 -1.99
CA GLU A 248 -29.11 -3.06 -1.61
C GLU A 248 -28.22 -2.99 -0.39
N LEU A 249 -27.28 -2.05 -0.41
CA LEU A 249 -26.36 -1.78 0.69
C LEU A 249 -26.66 -0.40 1.23
N PHE A 250 -26.77 -0.29 2.55
CA PHE A 250 -27.01 0.96 3.22
C PHE A 250 -25.86 1.24 4.20
N ILE A 251 -25.32 2.46 4.15
CA ILE A 251 -24.21 2.89 5.00
C ILE A 251 -24.55 4.27 5.56
N LYS A 252 -24.47 4.41 6.88
CA LYS A 252 -24.64 5.73 7.52
C LYS A 252 -23.45 6.61 7.17
N ALA A 253 -23.70 7.87 6.79
CA ALA A 253 -22.65 8.84 6.48
C ALA A 253 -21.65 9.04 7.63
N SER A 254 -22.11 8.96 8.88
CA SER A 254 -21.26 9.06 10.07
C SER A 254 -20.36 7.85 10.33
N GLN A 255 -20.54 6.73 9.60
CA GLN A 255 -19.70 5.55 9.69
C GLN A 255 -18.58 5.51 8.64
N ILE A 256 -18.55 6.50 7.77
CA ILE A 256 -17.52 6.62 6.74
C ILE A 256 -16.44 7.59 7.24
N ILE A 257 -15.23 7.07 7.34
CA ILE A 257 -14.01 7.83 7.65
C ILE A 257 -13.42 8.31 6.33
N ILE A 258 -12.89 9.52 6.31
CA ILE A 258 -12.16 10.06 5.16
C ILE A 258 -10.67 10.03 5.46
N ALA A 259 -9.88 9.55 4.51
CA ALA A 259 -8.43 9.67 4.52
C ALA A 259 -7.94 10.34 3.24
N THR A 260 -6.90 11.15 3.36
CA THR A 260 -6.16 11.74 2.24
C THR A 260 -4.78 11.09 2.16
N GLN A 261 -4.19 11.04 0.96
CA GLN A 261 -2.77 10.74 0.83
C GLN A 261 -1.99 12.00 1.23
N ALA A 262 -0.93 11.79 2.01
CA ALA A 262 0.01 12.86 2.38
C ALA A 262 0.84 13.30 1.17
#